data_39c4f908e10a3ad52bafec3e8128b4e5
#
_entry.id   39c4f908e10a3ad52bafec3e8128b4e5
#
_cell.length_a   1.000
_cell.length_b   1.000
_cell.length_c   1.000
_cell.angle_alpha   90.00
_cell.angle_beta   90.00
_cell.angle_gamma   90.00
#
_symmetry.space_group_name_H-M   'P 1'
#
loop_
_entity.id
_entity.type
_entity.pdbx_description
1 polymer ?
#
loop_
_entity_poly.entity_id
_entity_poly.type
_entity_poly.pdbx_seq_one_letter_code
_entity_poly.pdbx_strand_id
1 'polypeptide(L)'
;MKLSRYEQEVVINLNADEDEATVYTANPAWMRKMDKLHKEFPEIIRLKSWTEISKTYIVSKNLVKIGKPRILSEAQLRHLHELQGKT
;
A
#
# COMPACT_ATOMS: atom_id res chain seq x y z
N MET A 1 18.16 10.53 9.73
CA MET A 1 18.67 10.24 8.38
C MET A 1 17.56 10.32 7.37
N LYS A 2 17.80 10.95 6.23
CA LYS A 2 16.79 11.07 5.19
C LYS A 2 17.10 10.10 4.05
N LEU A 3 16.15 9.21 3.76
CA LEU A 3 16.31 8.28 2.67
C LEU A 3 16.05 8.94 1.32
N SER A 4 16.71 8.44 0.28
CA SER A 4 16.39 8.82 -1.08
C SER A 4 14.99 8.28 -1.44
N ARG A 5 14.39 8.78 -2.52
CA ARG A 5 13.10 8.29 -2.96
C ARG A 5 13.13 6.80 -3.30
N TYR A 6 14.22 6.33 -3.82
CA TYR A 6 14.40 4.92 -4.14
C TYR A 6 14.33 4.03 -2.90
N GLU A 7 14.87 4.53 -1.78
CA GLU A 7 14.88 3.80 -0.52
C GLU A 7 13.56 3.93 0.26
N GLN A 8 12.71 4.87 -0.14
CA GLN A 8 11.41 5.11 0.51
C GLN A 8 10.35 4.18 -0.08
N GLU A 9 10.52 2.90 0.12
CA GLU A 9 9.64 1.91 -0.48
C GLU A 9 8.48 1.51 0.43
N VAL A 10 7.49 0.88 -0.18
CA VAL A 10 6.37 0.27 0.52
C VAL A 10 6.33 -1.20 0.10
N VAL A 11 6.33 -2.08 1.08
CA VAL A 11 6.27 -3.53 0.83
C VAL A 11 5.06 -4.10 1.56
N ILE A 12 4.19 -4.76 0.82
CA ILE A 12 3.01 -5.39 1.37
C ILE A 12 3.15 -6.88 1.19
N ASN A 13 3.16 -7.62 2.30
CA ASN A 13 3.28 -9.07 2.28
C ASN A 13 1.98 -9.71 2.75
N LEU A 14 1.50 -10.66 1.99
CA LEU A 14 0.35 -11.47 2.37
C LEU A 14 0.51 -12.87 1.81
N ASN A 15 -0.11 -13.85 2.45
CA ASN A 15 -0.09 -15.21 1.96
C ASN A 15 -1.46 -15.86 2.12
N ALA A 16 -1.61 -17.07 1.55
CA ALA A 16 -2.91 -17.72 1.50
C ALA A 16 -3.36 -18.27 2.87
N ASP A 17 -2.42 -18.55 3.75
CA ASP A 17 -2.71 -19.19 5.03
C ASP A 17 -3.08 -18.22 6.14
N GLU A 18 -2.80 -16.94 5.96
CA GLU A 18 -3.05 -15.93 6.98
C GLU A 18 -4.15 -14.97 6.58
N ASP A 19 -4.90 -14.51 7.58
CA ASP A 19 -5.95 -13.51 7.38
C ASP A 19 -5.43 -12.09 7.48
N GLU A 20 -4.17 -11.95 7.84
CA GLU A 20 -3.54 -10.65 8.03
C GLU A 20 -2.42 -10.44 7.03
N ALA A 21 -2.20 -9.18 6.71
CA ALA A 21 -1.10 -8.76 5.85
C ALA A 21 -0.17 -7.85 6.65
N THR A 22 1.09 -7.77 6.25
CA THR A 22 2.03 -6.81 6.82
C THR A 22 2.31 -5.73 5.79
N VAL A 23 2.34 -4.49 6.27
CA VAL A 23 2.67 -3.33 5.44
C VAL A 23 3.91 -2.68 6.03
N TYR A 24 5.02 -2.83 5.34
CA TYR A 24 6.27 -2.17 5.70
C TYR A 24 6.41 -0.92 4.84
N THR A 25 6.78 0.20 5.45
CA THR A 25 7.05 1.40 4.67
C THR A 25 8.14 2.25 5.31
N ALA A 26 8.99 2.79 4.46
CA ALA A 26 9.95 3.82 4.80
C ALA A 26 9.59 5.16 4.13
N ASN A 27 8.40 5.24 3.56
CA ASN A 27 7.91 6.46 2.90
C ASN A 27 7.15 7.32 3.90
N PRO A 28 7.56 8.58 4.13
CA PRO A 28 6.90 9.43 5.13
C PRO A 28 5.41 9.66 4.88
N ALA A 29 5.01 9.79 3.63
CA ALA A 29 3.60 10.00 3.29
C ALA A 29 2.76 8.78 3.65
N TRP A 30 3.28 7.58 3.36
CA TRP A 30 2.61 6.34 3.71
C TRP A 30 2.56 6.14 5.23
N MET A 31 3.64 6.50 5.94
CA MET A 31 3.65 6.41 7.39
C MET A 31 2.58 7.31 8.01
N ARG A 32 2.44 8.52 7.52
CA ARG A 32 1.39 9.43 8.00
C ARG A 32 0.00 8.86 7.74
N LYS A 33 -0.20 8.31 6.55
CA LYS A 33 -1.48 7.69 6.18
C LYS A 33 -1.79 6.50 7.08
N MET A 34 -0.82 5.62 7.27
CA MET A 34 -1.01 4.43 8.09
C MET A 34 -1.18 4.78 9.57
N ASP A 35 -0.46 5.76 10.07
CA ASP A 35 -0.60 6.22 11.45
C ASP A 35 -1.99 6.79 11.69
N LYS A 36 -2.53 7.52 10.74
CA LYS A 36 -3.88 8.06 10.83
C LYS A 36 -4.91 6.93 10.88
N LEU A 37 -4.76 5.94 10.01
CA LEU A 37 -5.65 4.78 9.97
C LEU A 37 -5.55 3.97 11.26
N HIS A 38 -4.33 3.80 11.79
CA HIS A 38 -4.13 3.12 13.06
C HIS A 38 -4.83 3.84 14.21
N LYS A 39 -4.78 5.17 14.21
CA LYS A 39 -5.45 5.96 15.22
C LYS A 39 -6.97 5.83 15.15
N GLU A 40 -7.52 5.77 13.92
CA GLU A 40 -8.96 5.63 13.72
C GLU A 40 -9.46 4.20 13.93
N PHE A 41 -8.65 3.21 13.56
CA PHE A 41 -9.03 1.80 13.60
C PHE A 41 -7.94 0.95 14.25
N PRO A 42 -7.67 1.15 15.55
CA PRO A 42 -6.54 0.50 16.22
C PRO A 42 -6.66 -1.02 16.31
N GLU A 43 -7.86 -1.56 16.21
CA GLU A 43 -8.06 -3.03 16.26
C GLU A 43 -7.82 -3.68 14.90
N ILE A 44 -7.97 -2.93 13.81
CA ILE A 44 -7.86 -3.45 12.45
C ILE A 44 -6.46 -3.19 11.91
N ILE A 45 -5.91 -2.02 12.20
CA ILE A 45 -4.59 -1.62 11.73
C ILE A 45 -3.70 -1.44 12.95
N ARG A 46 -2.73 -2.36 13.10
CA ARG A 46 -1.87 -2.40 14.29
C ARG A 46 -0.43 -2.11 13.90
N LEU A 47 0.26 -1.42 14.77
CA LEU A 47 1.69 -1.16 14.57
C LEU A 47 2.48 -2.34 15.15
N LYS A 48 3.20 -3.05 14.30
CA LYS A 48 3.99 -4.21 14.70
C LYS A 48 5.38 -3.82 15.18
N SER A 49 6.06 -2.98 14.42
CA SER A 49 7.41 -2.55 14.75
C SER A 49 7.73 -1.25 14.02
N TRP A 50 8.77 -0.61 14.48
CA TRP A 50 9.22 0.64 13.84
C TRP A 50 10.69 0.87 14.09
N THR A 51 11.27 1.69 13.22
CA THR A 51 12.62 2.24 13.38
C THR A 51 12.53 3.75 13.22
N GLU A 52 13.67 4.43 13.24
CA GLU A 52 13.68 5.89 13.04
C GLU A 52 13.18 6.29 11.65
N ILE A 53 13.29 5.39 10.68
CA ILE A 53 13.00 5.71 9.28
C ILE A 53 11.89 4.87 8.67
N SER A 54 11.38 3.87 9.38
CA SER A 54 10.39 2.95 8.82
C SER A 54 9.41 2.45 9.88
N LYS A 55 8.27 1.94 9.41
CA LYS A 55 7.27 1.33 10.26
C LYS A 55 6.67 0.11 9.57
N THR A 56 6.32 -0.88 10.37
CA THR A 56 5.64 -2.08 9.90
C THR A 56 4.31 -2.21 10.61
N TYR A 57 3.25 -2.36 9.84
CA TYR A 57 1.89 -2.49 10.36
C TYR A 57 1.31 -3.85 10.02
N ILE A 58 0.39 -4.31 10.84
CA ILE A 58 -0.41 -5.50 10.56
C ILE A 58 -1.83 -5.03 10.28
N VAL A 59 -2.35 -5.43 9.12
CA VAL A 59 -3.69 -5.02 8.69
C VAL A 59 -4.49 -6.26 8.31
N SER A 60 -5.81 -6.13 8.30
CA SER A 60 -6.66 -7.19 7.78
C SER A 60 -6.35 -7.39 6.30
N LYS A 61 -6.21 -8.64 5.88
CA LYS A 61 -5.93 -8.99 4.49
C LYS A 61 -6.98 -8.43 3.54
N ASN A 62 -8.21 -8.29 4.00
CA ASN A 62 -9.31 -7.76 3.21
C ASN A 62 -9.11 -6.30 2.80
N LEU A 63 -8.23 -5.57 3.48
CA LEU A 63 -7.95 -4.19 3.14
C LEU A 63 -6.94 -4.07 2.01
N VAL A 64 -6.20 -5.13 1.73
CA VAL A 64 -5.25 -5.17 0.62
C VAL A 64 -5.97 -5.75 -0.58
N LYS A 65 -6.47 -4.87 -1.43
CA LYS A 65 -7.24 -5.27 -2.60
C LYS A 65 -6.61 -4.73 -3.87
N ILE A 66 -6.51 -5.61 -4.85
CA ILE A 66 -6.25 -5.19 -6.21
C ILE A 66 -7.60 -5.28 -6.89
N GLY A 67 -8.22 -4.13 -7.09
CA GLY A 67 -9.55 -4.08 -7.65
C GLY A 67 -9.57 -4.40 -9.13
N LYS A 68 -10.75 -4.79 -9.62
CA LYS A 68 -10.95 -4.93 -11.05
C LYS A 68 -10.90 -3.55 -11.70
N PRO A 69 -10.34 -3.44 -12.91
CA PRO A 69 -10.41 -2.20 -13.63
C PRO A 69 -11.85 -1.76 -13.82
N ARG A 70 -12.09 -0.46 -13.78
CA ARG A 70 -13.42 0.07 -14.08
C ARG A 70 -13.78 -0.29 -15.51
N ILE A 71 -15.09 -0.47 -15.75
CA ILE A 71 -15.57 -0.53 -17.11
C ILE A 71 -15.42 0.86 -17.68
N LEU A 72 -14.47 1.01 -18.61
CA LEU A 72 -14.17 2.30 -19.20
C LEU A 72 -14.96 2.51 -20.49
N SER A 73 -15.20 3.77 -20.85
CA SER A 73 -15.76 4.06 -22.14
C SER A 73 -14.75 3.67 -23.22
N GLU A 74 -15.23 3.52 -24.45
CA GLU A 74 -14.38 3.12 -25.56
C GLU A 74 -13.18 4.05 -25.73
N ALA A 75 -13.41 5.35 -25.57
CA ALA A 75 -12.34 6.34 -25.67
C ALA A 75 -11.30 6.16 -24.57
N GLN A 76 -11.74 5.87 -23.36
CA GLN A 76 -10.84 5.65 -22.23
C GLN A 76 -10.02 4.37 -22.41
N LEU A 77 -10.64 3.31 -22.90
CA LEU A 77 -9.95 2.08 -23.20
C LEU A 77 -8.88 2.29 -24.26
N ARG A 78 -9.21 3.04 -25.30
CA ARG A 78 -8.26 3.35 -26.37
C ARG A 78 -7.06 4.12 -25.84
N HIS A 79 -7.31 5.12 -24.99
CA HIS A 79 -6.25 5.90 -24.36
C HIS A 79 -5.34 5.01 -23.50
N LEU A 80 -5.93 4.11 -22.73
CA LEU A 80 -5.19 3.19 -21.89
C LEU A 80 -4.29 2.27 -22.73
N HIS A 81 -4.81 1.77 -23.85
CA HIS A 81 -4.03 0.93 -24.76
C HIS A 81 -2.85 1.67 -25.36
N GLU A 82 -3.05 2.94 -25.72
CA GLU A 82 -1.95 3.76 -26.23
C GLU A 82 -0.84 3.93 -25.22
N LEU A 83 -1.20 4.15 -23.96
CA LEU A 83 -0.21 4.29 -22.89
C LEU A 83 0.56 3.00 -22.66
N GLN A 84 -0.13 1.86 -22.70
CA GLN A 84 0.50 0.57 -22.50
C GLN A 84 1.33 0.14 -23.71
N GLY A 85 0.87 0.49 -24.89
CA GLY A 85 1.55 0.14 -26.12
C GLY A 85 2.90 0.81 -26.33
N LYS A 86 3.18 1.83 -25.52
CA LYS A 86 4.44 2.58 -25.60
C LYS A 86 5.51 2.06 -24.66
N THR A 87 5.20 1.07 -23.90
CA THR A 87 6.16 0.51 -22.93
C THR A 87 6.86 -0.71 -23.48
#